data_9817a9dc67cef04e7f72a5c5858fff32
#
_entry.id   9817a9dc67cef04e7f72a5c5858fff32
#
_cell.length_a   1.000
_cell.length_b   1.000
_cell.length_c   1.000
_cell.angle_alpha   90.00
_cell.angle_beta   90.00
_cell.angle_gamma   90.00
#
_symmetry.space_group_name_H-M   'P 1'
#
loop_
_entity.id
_entity.type
_entity.pdbx_description
1 polymer ?
#
loop_
_entity_poly.entity_id
_entity_poly.type
_entity_poly.pdbx_seq_one_letter_code
_entity_poly.pdbx_strand_id
1 'polypeptide(L)'
;MKIFLMGLSVLLLLVSCDRQQKPKMILDNQHHRLTQATEKQWTLVNYWAPWCEGCLREIPQLNQLARSDKVRVLGVSFDEMSEADLNRFVQQIHIQYPVLLSDPQKVWQLPVPAVLPTSYLLDPQGRVQATLVGPQTQDSVLQAIYARN
;
A
#
# COMPACT_ATOMS: atom_id res chain seq x y z
N MET A 1 39.16 63.15 6.62
CA MET A 1 39.40 61.82 7.18
C MET A 1 38.08 61.01 7.03
N LYS A 2 37.93 60.23 5.93
CA LYS A 2 36.71 59.51 5.60
C LYS A 2 36.84 58.05 6.08
N ILE A 3 36.03 57.70 7.06
CA ILE A 3 35.95 56.32 7.57
C ILE A 3 35.00 55.53 6.69
N PHE A 4 35.54 54.54 5.98
CA PHE A 4 34.80 53.61 5.17
C PHE A 4 34.30 52.45 6.06
N LEU A 5 33.01 52.42 6.35
CA LEU A 5 32.38 51.28 7.02
C LEU A 5 32.06 50.22 5.96
N MET A 6 32.89 49.16 5.93
CA MET A 6 32.62 47.95 5.18
C MET A 6 31.55 47.14 5.92
N GLY A 7 30.32 47.14 5.37
CA GLY A 7 29.23 46.28 5.82
C GLY A 7 29.50 44.82 5.40
N LEU A 8 29.78 43.95 6.39
CA LEU A 8 29.92 42.52 6.20
C LEU A 8 28.52 41.89 6.16
N SER A 9 28.03 41.64 4.92
CA SER A 9 26.76 40.98 4.68
C SER A 9 26.96 39.48 4.93
N VAL A 10 26.50 38.97 6.09
CA VAL A 10 26.48 37.54 6.40
C VAL A 10 25.29 36.92 5.68
N LEU A 11 25.56 36.26 4.56
CA LEU A 11 24.58 35.47 3.83
C LEU A 11 24.34 34.17 4.59
N LEU A 12 23.26 34.09 5.39
CA LEU A 12 22.80 32.87 6.04
C LEU A 12 22.27 31.92 4.95
N LEU A 13 23.08 30.95 4.56
CA LEU A 13 22.66 29.79 3.78
C LEU A 13 21.79 28.92 4.69
N LEU A 14 20.45 29.01 4.53
CA LEU A 14 19.52 28.06 5.09
C LEU A 14 19.73 26.73 4.36
N VAL A 15 20.57 25.87 4.93
CA VAL A 15 20.65 24.47 4.52
C VAL A 15 19.34 23.82 4.97
N SER A 16 18.36 23.75 4.06
CA SER A 16 17.19 22.88 4.22
C SER A 16 17.72 21.45 4.28
N CYS A 17 17.85 20.90 5.48
CA CYS A 17 17.96 19.46 5.67
C CYS A 17 16.66 18.82 5.20
N ASP A 18 16.60 18.47 3.93
CA ASP A 18 15.61 17.53 3.43
C ASP A 18 15.89 16.19 4.13
N ARG A 19 15.12 15.95 5.19
CA ARG A 19 15.13 14.66 5.88
C ARG A 19 14.53 13.64 4.94
N GLN A 20 15.34 13.06 4.07
CA GLN A 20 14.98 11.86 3.31
C GLN A 20 14.56 10.78 4.32
N GLN A 21 13.27 10.71 4.60
CA GLN A 21 12.71 9.63 5.39
C GLN A 21 12.96 8.34 4.62
N LYS A 22 13.73 7.42 5.22
CA LYS A 22 13.92 6.08 4.66
C LYS A 22 12.54 5.48 4.38
N PRO A 23 12.34 4.88 3.20
CA PRO A 23 11.04 4.30 2.85
C PRO A 23 10.63 3.29 3.93
N LYS A 24 9.43 3.46 4.44
CA LYS A 24 8.84 2.53 5.41
C LYS A 24 8.54 1.22 4.69
N MET A 25 9.22 0.16 5.07
CA MET A 25 9.13 -1.16 4.43
C MET A 25 8.40 -2.17 5.30
N ILE A 26 7.78 -3.14 4.66
CA ILE A 26 7.12 -4.29 5.27
C ILE A 26 7.50 -5.54 4.47
N LEU A 27 7.38 -6.72 5.08
CA LEU A 27 7.63 -7.99 4.39
C LEU A 27 6.31 -8.61 3.94
N ASP A 28 6.34 -9.27 2.78
CA ASP A 28 5.27 -10.19 2.39
C ASP A 28 5.57 -11.63 2.85
N ASN A 29 4.63 -12.53 2.63
CA ASN A 29 4.73 -13.95 2.98
C ASN A 29 5.76 -14.75 2.17
N GLN A 30 6.44 -14.10 1.21
CA GLN A 30 7.59 -14.63 0.49
C GLN A 30 8.89 -13.92 0.92
N HIS A 31 8.85 -13.13 2.00
CA HIS A 31 9.94 -12.34 2.56
C HIS A 31 10.51 -11.26 1.63
N HIS A 32 9.76 -10.85 0.60
CA HIS A 32 10.13 -9.68 -0.20
C HIS A 32 9.87 -8.40 0.59
N ARG A 33 10.78 -7.45 0.44
CA ARG A 33 10.64 -6.12 1.04
C ARG A 33 9.77 -5.23 0.17
N LEU A 34 8.66 -4.77 0.72
CA LEU A 34 7.71 -3.92 0.03
C LEU A 34 7.66 -2.54 0.67
N THR A 35 7.48 -1.52 -0.15
CA THR A 35 7.25 -0.14 0.27
C THR A 35 5.84 0.30 -0.13
N GLN A 36 5.35 1.37 0.48
CA GLN A 36 4.10 2.01 0.05
C GLN A 36 4.24 2.60 -1.36
N ALA A 37 5.41 3.16 -1.67
CA ALA A 37 5.73 3.57 -3.04
C ALA A 37 5.77 2.35 -3.96
N THR A 38 5.07 2.44 -5.06
CA THR A 38 4.64 1.29 -5.85
C THR A 38 5.35 1.17 -7.19
N GLU A 39 6.60 1.59 -7.27
CA GLU A 39 7.45 1.41 -8.47
C GLU A 39 6.76 1.84 -9.79
N LYS A 40 6.06 2.98 -9.76
CA LYS A 40 5.28 3.55 -10.88
C LYS A 40 4.02 2.78 -11.27
N GLN A 41 3.52 1.91 -10.40
CA GLN A 41 2.34 1.08 -10.61
C GLN A 41 1.23 1.41 -9.61
N TRP A 42 -0.02 1.33 -10.00
CA TRP A 42 -1.14 1.33 -9.04
C TRP A 42 -1.05 0.12 -8.11
N THR A 43 -1.46 0.29 -6.85
CA THR A 43 -1.47 -0.80 -5.87
C THR A 43 -2.83 -0.91 -5.22
N LEU A 44 -3.37 -2.13 -5.16
CA LEU A 44 -4.55 -2.47 -4.39
C LEU A 44 -4.11 -3.17 -3.11
N VAL A 45 -4.41 -2.59 -1.95
CA VAL A 45 -4.19 -3.21 -0.63
C VAL A 45 -5.52 -3.72 -0.14
N ASN A 46 -5.69 -5.04 -0.19
CA ASN A 46 -6.94 -5.73 0.11
C ASN A 46 -6.92 -6.33 1.51
N TYR A 47 -7.82 -5.88 2.37
CA TYR A 47 -8.04 -6.43 3.71
C TYR A 47 -9.07 -7.55 3.66
N TRP A 48 -8.68 -8.71 4.18
CA TRP A 48 -9.48 -9.93 4.18
C TRP A 48 -9.38 -10.69 5.51
N ALA A 49 -10.28 -11.64 5.72
CA ALA A 49 -10.21 -12.60 6.82
C ALA A 49 -10.72 -13.98 6.37
N PRO A 50 -10.26 -15.09 6.98
CA PRO A 50 -10.71 -16.45 6.60
C PRO A 50 -12.20 -16.68 6.78
N TRP A 51 -12.83 -16.00 7.72
CA TRP A 51 -14.27 -16.09 8.01
C TRP A 51 -15.12 -15.12 7.18
N CYS A 52 -14.52 -14.25 6.39
CA CYS A 52 -15.22 -13.26 5.59
C CYS A 52 -15.67 -13.85 4.25
N GLU A 53 -16.92 -14.26 4.14
CA GLU A 53 -17.48 -14.86 2.91
C GLU A 53 -17.33 -13.93 1.68
N GLY A 54 -17.58 -12.63 1.85
CA GLY A 54 -17.40 -11.63 0.79
C GLY A 54 -15.94 -11.57 0.28
N CYS A 55 -14.99 -11.69 1.20
CA CYS A 55 -13.56 -11.72 0.86
C CYS A 55 -13.21 -12.97 0.04
N LEU A 56 -13.74 -14.13 0.43
CA LEU A 56 -13.48 -15.39 -0.29
C LEU A 56 -14.03 -15.33 -1.74
N ARG A 57 -15.16 -14.67 -1.94
CA ARG A 57 -15.76 -14.53 -3.29
C ARG A 57 -14.94 -13.65 -4.24
N GLU A 58 -14.20 -12.63 -3.73
CA GLU A 58 -13.42 -11.74 -4.60
C GLU A 58 -12.04 -12.29 -4.97
N ILE A 59 -11.48 -13.26 -4.21
CA ILE A 59 -10.13 -13.81 -4.42
C ILE A 59 -9.84 -14.21 -5.87
N PRO A 60 -10.71 -14.94 -6.59
CA PRO A 60 -10.46 -15.31 -7.99
C PRO A 60 -10.28 -14.08 -8.90
N GLN A 61 -11.05 -13.01 -8.67
CA GLN A 61 -10.97 -11.75 -9.41
C GLN A 61 -9.66 -11.01 -9.11
N LEU A 62 -9.27 -10.96 -7.84
CA LEU A 62 -8.02 -10.32 -7.44
C LEU A 62 -6.80 -11.13 -7.90
N ASN A 63 -6.86 -12.46 -7.91
CA ASN A 63 -5.84 -13.30 -8.54
C ASN A 63 -5.68 -12.98 -10.03
N GLN A 64 -6.79 -12.82 -10.75
CA GLN A 64 -6.77 -12.44 -12.16
C GLN A 64 -6.16 -11.04 -12.36
N LEU A 65 -6.56 -10.08 -11.53
CA LEU A 65 -6.03 -8.72 -11.55
C LEU A 65 -4.51 -8.72 -11.32
N ALA A 66 -4.03 -9.46 -10.32
CA ALA A 66 -2.59 -9.57 -10.00
C ALA A 66 -1.75 -10.12 -11.17
N ARG A 67 -2.31 -11.08 -11.95
CA ARG A 67 -1.64 -11.63 -13.14
C ARG A 67 -1.61 -10.68 -14.33
N SER A 68 -2.42 -9.62 -14.31
CA SER A 68 -2.52 -8.68 -15.46
C SER A 68 -1.36 -7.68 -15.54
N ASP A 69 -0.49 -7.60 -14.53
CA ASP A 69 0.61 -6.62 -14.39
C ASP A 69 0.15 -5.14 -14.44
N LYS A 70 -1.15 -4.89 -14.46
CA LYS A 70 -1.70 -3.52 -14.49
C LYS A 70 -1.75 -2.88 -13.11
N VAL A 71 -1.94 -3.72 -12.09
CA VAL A 71 -2.12 -3.31 -10.69
C VAL A 71 -1.38 -4.28 -9.80
N ARG A 72 -0.55 -3.78 -8.91
CA ARG A 72 0.02 -4.60 -7.85
C ARG A 72 -1.06 -4.89 -6.82
N VAL A 73 -1.34 -6.14 -6.55
CA VAL A 73 -2.29 -6.57 -5.51
C VAL A 73 -1.51 -7.07 -4.30
N LEU A 74 -1.89 -6.59 -3.11
CA LEU A 74 -1.31 -7.00 -1.83
C LEU A 74 -2.44 -7.37 -0.87
N GLY A 75 -2.36 -8.55 -0.27
CA GLY A 75 -3.29 -8.99 0.76
C GLY A 75 -2.85 -8.56 2.16
N VAL A 76 -3.81 -8.26 3.02
CA VAL A 76 -3.60 -8.01 4.44
C VAL A 76 -4.61 -8.81 5.23
N SER A 77 -4.15 -9.68 6.13
CA SER A 77 -5.06 -10.31 7.07
C SER A 77 -5.57 -9.28 8.08
N PHE A 78 -6.88 -9.23 8.25
CA PHE A 78 -7.49 -8.38 9.27
C PHE A 78 -7.22 -8.93 10.69
N ASP A 79 -7.22 -10.26 10.81
CA ASP A 79 -6.88 -10.91 12.06
C ASP A 79 -5.36 -11.04 12.22
N GLU A 80 -4.86 -10.74 13.40
CA GLU A 80 -3.48 -11.07 13.76
C GLU A 80 -3.32 -12.58 13.79
N MET A 81 -2.32 -13.10 13.08
CA MET A 81 -2.01 -14.54 13.06
C MET A 81 -0.52 -14.79 12.91
N SER A 82 -0.09 -15.99 13.25
CA SER A 82 1.30 -16.40 12.99
C SER A 82 1.56 -16.50 11.49
N GLU A 83 2.81 -16.34 11.07
CA GLU A 83 3.19 -16.53 9.67
C GLU A 83 2.81 -17.93 9.14
N ALA A 84 2.95 -18.95 9.98
CA ALA A 84 2.57 -20.33 9.63
C ALA A 84 1.06 -20.44 9.36
N ASP A 85 0.22 -19.82 10.19
CA ASP A 85 -1.22 -19.81 10.00
C ASP A 85 -1.61 -18.99 8.77
N LEU A 86 -0.98 -17.83 8.58
CA LEU A 86 -1.19 -16.98 7.39
C LEU A 86 -0.93 -17.78 6.11
N ASN A 87 0.23 -18.44 6.02
CA ASN A 87 0.61 -19.23 4.85
C ASN A 87 -0.34 -20.42 4.64
N ARG A 88 -0.80 -21.07 5.70
CA ARG A 88 -1.80 -22.13 5.62
C ARG A 88 -3.11 -21.63 5.03
N PHE A 89 -3.65 -20.50 5.53
CA PHE A 89 -4.88 -19.92 5.00
C PHE A 89 -4.72 -19.44 3.56
N VAL A 90 -3.64 -18.75 3.22
CA VAL A 90 -3.33 -18.31 1.86
C VAL A 90 -3.41 -19.48 0.87
N GLN A 91 -2.85 -20.64 1.24
CA GLN A 91 -2.93 -21.85 0.42
C GLN A 91 -4.37 -22.43 0.36
N GLN A 92 -5.05 -22.51 1.50
CA GLN A 92 -6.42 -23.08 1.57
C GLN A 92 -7.44 -22.29 0.76
N ILE A 93 -7.35 -20.96 0.78
CA ILE A 93 -8.28 -20.08 0.06
C ILE A 93 -7.75 -19.64 -1.30
N HIS A 94 -6.62 -20.20 -1.75
CA HIS A 94 -6.03 -20.02 -3.07
C HIS A 94 -5.68 -18.58 -3.44
N ILE A 95 -5.18 -17.77 -2.49
CA ILE A 95 -4.60 -16.46 -2.80
C ILE A 95 -3.30 -16.66 -3.58
N GLN A 96 -3.15 -15.96 -4.74
CA GLN A 96 -2.01 -16.05 -5.64
C GLN A 96 -1.23 -14.74 -5.77
N TYR A 97 -1.55 -13.75 -4.94
CA TYR A 97 -0.83 -12.49 -4.83
C TYR A 97 -0.14 -12.40 -3.47
N PRO A 98 0.91 -11.55 -3.33
CA PRO A 98 1.63 -11.40 -2.06
C PRO A 98 0.72 -10.96 -0.92
N VAL A 99 0.90 -11.55 0.26
CA VAL A 99 0.19 -11.19 1.49
C VAL A 99 1.20 -10.66 2.51
N LEU A 100 0.90 -9.51 3.12
CA LEU A 100 1.80 -8.86 4.07
C LEU A 100 1.84 -9.63 5.39
N LEU A 101 3.05 -9.77 5.95
CA LEU A 101 3.28 -10.45 7.25
C LEU A 101 2.84 -9.59 8.45
N SER A 102 2.65 -8.29 8.24
CA SER A 102 2.16 -7.38 9.26
C SER A 102 1.25 -6.32 8.65
N ASP A 103 0.35 -5.77 9.46
CA ASP A 103 -0.56 -4.72 9.02
C ASP A 103 0.19 -3.45 8.65
N PRO A 104 0.02 -2.94 7.41
CA PRO A 104 0.69 -1.74 6.93
C PRO A 104 0.10 -0.43 7.47
N GLN A 105 -1.01 -0.44 8.21
CA GLN A 105 -1.72 0.76 8.66
C GLN A 105 -0.77 1.81 9.28
N LYS A 106 0.01 1.42 10.28
CA LYS A 106 0.94 2.34 10.96
C LYS A 106 2.12 2.75 10.08
N VAL A 107 2.60 1.83 9.25
CA VAL A 107 3.77 2.03 8.40
C VAL A 107 3.42 2.87 7.18
N TRP A 108 2.30 2.59 6.54
CA TRP A 108 1.85 3.26 5.31
C TRP A 108 0.74 4.28 5.55
N GLN A 109 0.32 4.47 6.82
CA GLN A 109 -0.74 5.41 7.21
C GLN A 109 -2.07 5.14 6.51
N LEU A 110 -2.42 3.87 6.35
CA LEU A 110 -3.71 3.47 5.80
C LEU A 110 -4.82 3.64 6.85
N PRO A 111 -6.04 3.99 6.43
CA PRO A 111 -7.19 3.97 7.34
C PRO A 111 -7.46 2.57 7.90
N VAL A 112 -8.05 2.50 9.08
CA VAL A 112 -8.54 1.22 9.65
C VAL A 112 -9.79 0.81 8.90
N PRO A 113 -9.88 -0.39 8.31
CA PRO A 113 -11.11 -0.84 7.66
C PRO A 113 -12.22 -1.06 8.71
N ALA A 114 -13.40 -0.47 8.46
CA ALA A 114 -14.56 -0.62 9.34
C ALA A 114 -15.37 -1.89 9.04
N VAL A 115 -15.26 -2.41 7.82
CA VAL A 115 -15.96 -3.60 7.33
C VAL A 115 -15.06 -4.39 6.39
N LEU A 116 -15.36 -5.67 6.14
CA LEU A 116 -14.63 -6.52 5.19
C LEU A 116 -15.55 -7.04 4.06
N PRO A 117 -15.00 -7.23 2.86
CA PRO A 117 -13.66 -6.80 2.46
C PRO A 117 -13.60 -5.29 2.27
N THR A 118 -12.44 -4.71 2.51
CA THR A 118 -12.11 -3.33 2.15
C THR A 118 -10.78 -3.30 1.44
N SER A 119 -10.72 -2.61 0.30
CA SER A 119 -9.49 -2.41 -0.45
C SER A 119 -9.14 -0.93 -0.57
N TYR A 120 -7.87 -0.59 -0.34
CA TYR A 120 -7.34 0.74 -0.59
C TYR A 120 -6.60 0.75 -1.92
N LEU A 121 -7.00 1.66 -2.80
CA LEU A 121 -6.34 1.87 -4.09
C LEU A 121 -5.32 3.00 -3.95
N LEU A 122 -4.04 2.69 -4.14
CA LEU A 122 -2.93 3.62 -4.03
C LEU A 122 -2.40 3.96 -5.41
N ASP A 123 -2.10 5.25 -5.62
CA ASP A 123 -1.41 5.72 -6.84
C ASP A 123 0.08 5.29 -6.83
N PRO A 124 0.81 5.51 -7.96
CA PRO A 124 2.23 5.19 -8.05
C PRO A 124 3.13 5.90 -7.02
N GLN A 125 2.65 6.95 -6.36
CA GLN A 125 3.34 7.65 -5.27
C GLN A 125 2.99 7.09 -3.88
N GLY A 126 2.12 6.05 -3.82
CA GLY A 126 1.69 5.42 -2.58
C GLY A 126 0.59 6.20 -1.83
N ARG A 127 -0.09 7.16 -2.48
CA ARG A 127 -1.18 7.92 -1.87
C ARG A 127 -2.51 7.20 -2.08
N VAL A 128 -3.32 7.10 -1.03
CA VAL A 128 -4.66 6.51 -1.13
C VAL A 128 -5.55 7.38 -2.01
N GLN A 129 -6.03 6.83 -3.10
CA GLN A 129 -6.91 7.49 -4.07
C GLN A 129 -8.37 7.04 -3.93
N ALA A 130 -8.60 5.82 -3.45
CA ALA A 130 -9.93 5.30 -3.21
C ALA A 130 -9.96 4.28 -2.07
N THR A 131 -11.10 4.23 -1.40
CA THR A 131 -11.51 3.13 -0.52
C THR A 131 -12.65 2.38 -1.20
N LEU A 132 -12.41 1.12 -1.52
CA LEU A 132 -13.38 0.25 -2.16
C LEU A 132 -13.94 -0.72 -1.11
N VAL A 133 -15.21 -0.60 -0.79
CA VAL A 133 -15.89 -1.41 0.23
C VAL A 133 -16.72 -2.49 -0.44
N GLY A 134 -16.67 -3.70 0.11
CA GLY A 134 -17.32 -4.88 -0.44
C GLY A 134 -16.47 -5.59 -1.50
N PRO A 135 -16.95 -6.77 -1.96
CA PRO A 135 -16.23 -7.60 -2.93
C PRO A 135 -15.96 -6.86 -4.25
N GLN A 136 -14.70 -6.90 -4.70
CA GLN A 136 -14.28 -6.27 -5.93
C GLN A 136 -14.13 -7.28 -7.07
N THR A 137 -14.33 -6.78 -8.29
CA THR A 137 -13.98 -7.48 -9.53
C THR A 137 -12.75 -6.82 -10.16
N GLN A 138 -12.10 -7.52 -11.09
CA GLN A 138 -11.02 -6.90 -11.88
C GLN A 138 -11.50 -5.59 -12.55
N ASP A 139 -12.70 -5.61 -13.14
CA ASP A 139 -13.25 -4.46 -13.84
C ASP A 139 -13.57 -3.29 -12.90
N SER A 140 -14.13 -3.55 -11.70
CA SER A 140 -14.43 -2.49 -10.74
C SER A 140 -13.16 -1.75 -10.29
N VAL A 141 -12.06 -2.49 -10.07
CA VAL A 141 -10.77 -1.89 -9.70
C VAL A 141 -10.18 -1.08 -10.87
N LEU A 142 -10.20 -1.62 -12.09
CA LEU A 142 -9.70 -0.91 -13.27
C LEU A 142 -10.52 0.35 -13.56
N GLN A 143 -11.86 0.31 -13.43
CA GLN A 143 -12.72 1.48 -13.55
C GLN A 143 -12.38 2.54 -12.50
N ALA A 144 -12.11 2.13 -11.26
CA ALA A 144 -11.70 3.05 -10.20
C ALA A 144 -10.36 3.75 -10.51
N ILE A 145 -9.44 3.11 -11.22
CA ILE A 145 -8.19 3.70 -11.70
C ILE A 145 -8.45 4.69 -12.84
N TYR A 146 -9.21 4.28 -13.87
CA TYR A 146 -9.48 5.13 -15.04
C TYR A 146 -10.26 6.39 -14.70
N ALA A 147 -11.10 6.34 -13.67
CA ALA A 147 -11.83 7.54 -13.20
C ALA A 147 -10.91 8.59 -12.53
N ARG A 148 -9.62 8.30 -12.34
CA ARG A 148 -8.64 9.16 -11.63
C ARG A 148 -7.43 9.55 -12.49
N ASN A 149 -7.35 9.05 -13.72
CA ASN A 149 -6.39 9.45 -14.73
C ASN A 149 -7.00 10.50 -15.66
#